data_f77d6a8b4cd783872aeb87730c2bb231
#
_entry.id   f77d6a8b4cd783872aeb87730c2bb231
#
_cell.length_a   1.000
_cell.length_b   1.000
_cell.length_c   1.000
_cell.angle_alpha   90.00
_cell.angle_beta   90.00
_cell.angle_gamma   90.00
#
_symmetry.space_group_name_H-M   'P 1'
#
loop_
_entity.id
_entity.type
_entity.pdbx_description
1 polymer ?
#
loop_
_entity_poly.entity_id
_entity_poly.type
_entity_poly.pdbx_seq_one_letter_code
_entity_poly.pdbx_strand_id
1 'polypeptide(L)'
;MTTSQSASTPEPARVRLRPTMQSDLEYVLSLEQDPENLPYITPWEKMQHEAAIRFPDFRHFIIEAGPGLERAGFLILIGCRNQHACIELKRMVVQNKGRGYGHAAVRVVKKIAFDDLGAHRFWLDVKMRNTRAQALYVKEGFVQEGVLREAVRVSDGFDSLVVMSMLAGEYAQRRSQALELQQ
;
A
#
# COMPACT_ATOMS: atom_id res chain seq x y z
N MET A 1 -4.14 44.84 17.18
CA MET A 1 -3.14 43.79 17.48
C MET A 1 -3.66 42.49 16.92
N THR A 2 -3.26 42.15 15.69
CA THR A 2 -3.70 40.98 14.95
C THR A 2 -2.66 39.89 15.16
N THR A 3 -3.01 38.89 15.95
CA THR A 3 -2.18 37.68 16.17
C THR A 3 -2.21 36.81 14.90
N SER A 4 -1.13 36.83 14.18
CA SER A 4 -0.88 35.94 13.05
C SER A 4 -0.67 34.51 13.59
N GLN A 5 -1.66 33.64 13.42
CA GLN A 5 -1.48 32.20 13.64
C GLN A 5 -0.63 31.66 12.50
N SER A 6 0.61 31.32 12.80
CA SER A 6 1.47 30.55 11.89
C SER A 6 0.88 29.16 11.73
N ALA A 7 0.37 28.86 10.53
CA ALA A 7 -0.04 27.53 10.15
C ALA A 7 1.22 26.61 10.16
N SER A 8 1.35 25.79 11.21
CA SER A 8 2.38 24.77 11.27
C SER A 8 2.16 23.78 10.14
N THR A 9 3.16 23.61 9.27
CA THR A 9 3.19 22.55 8.27
C THR A 9 2.96 21.23 9.00
N PRO A 10 1.98 20.40 8.61
CA PRO A 10 1.72 19.15 9.31
C PRO A 10 2.96 18.25 9.22
N GLU A 11 3.43 17.81 10.39
CA GLU A 11 4.57 16.90 10.50
C GLU A 11 4.30 15.64 9.65
N PRO A 12 5.28 15.15 8.87
CA PRO A 12 5.07 14.00 8.01
C PRO A 12 4.62 12.79 8.83
N ALA A 13 3.55 12.16 8.38
CA ALA A 13 2.94 11.03 9.09
C ALA A 13 3.99 9.93 9.35
N ARG A 14 4.32 9.70 10.62
CA ARG A 14 5.25 8.64 11.02
C ARG A 14 4.59 7.29 10.81
N VAL A 15 5.18 6.46 9.95
CA VAL A 15 4.70 5.09 9.64
C VAL A 15 5.87 4.12 9.71
N ARG A 16 5.60 2.95 10.27
CA ARG A 16 6.49 1.79 10.28
C ARG A 16 5.73 0.56 9.76
N LEU A 17 6.41 -0.30 9.03
CA LEU A 17 5.92 -1.63 8.66
C LEU A 17 6.63 -2.67 9.52
N ARG A 18 5.89 -3.50 10.23
CA ARG A 18 6.43 -4.67 10.92
C ARG A 18 5.79 -5.96 10.41
N PRO A 19 6.52 -7.09 10.44
CA PRO A 19 5.92 -8.38 10.10
C PRO A 19 4.66 -8.64 10.93
N THR A 20 3.63 -9.18 10.27
CA THR A 20 2.39 -9.58 10.93
C THR A 20 2.61 -10.86 11.74
N MET A 21 2.13 -10.87 12.97
CA MET A 21 2.11 -12.04 13.84
C MET A 21 0.75 -12.71 13.81
N GLN A 22 0.69 -13.98 14.25
CA GLN A 22 -0.57 -14.72 14.36
C GLN A 22 -1.62 -13.98 15.21
N SER A 23 -1.18 -13.28 16.26
CA SER A 23 -2.03 -12.47 17.14
C SER A 23 -2.63 -11.23 16.49
N ASP A 24 -2.14 -10.82 15.30
CA ASP A 24 -2.69 -9.69 14.57
C ASP A 24 -3.85 -10.08 13.64
N LEU A 25 -4.06 -11.37 13.40
CA LEU A 25 -5.00 -11.80 12.35
C LEU A 25 -6.45 -11.40 12.64
N GLU A 26 -6.89 -11.35 13.88
CA GLU A 26 -8.24 -10.87 14.21
C GLU A 26 -8.41 -9.40 13.80
N TYR A 27 -7.38 -8.58 14.02
CA TYR A 27 -7.37 -7.19 13.57
C TYR A 27 -7.38 -7.08 12.04
N VAL A 28 -6.57 -7.88 11.34
CA VAL A 28 -6.53 -7.91 9.87
C VAL A 28 -7.90 -8.29 9.31
N LEU A 29 -8.52 -9.34 9.81
CA LEU A 29 -9.85 -9.80 9.39
C LEU A 29 -10.93 -8.76 9.67
N SER A 30 -10.86 -8.06 10.80
CA SER A 30 -11.81 -6.99 11.11
C SER A 30 -11.74 -5.84 10.10
N LEU A 31 -10.54 -5.50 9.63
CA LEU A 31 -10.37 -4.48 8.58
C LEU A 31 -10.86 -4.95 7.21
N GLU A 32 -10.71 -6.23 6.87
CA GLU A 32 -11.21 -6.77 5.61
C GLU A 32 -12.74 -6.85 5.56
N GLN A 33 -13.37 -7.02 6.71
CA GLN A 33 -14.83 -7.07 6.85
C GLN A 33 -15.47 -5.71 7.11
N ASP A 34 -14.67 -4.67 7.26
CA ASP A 34 -15.16 -3.31 7.48
C ASP A 34 -15.98 -2.84 6.25
N PRO A 35 -17.23 -2.39 6.43
CA PRO A 35 -18.08 -1.89 5.35
C PRO A 35 -17.45 -0.78 4.50
N GLU A 36 -16.54 0.02 5.06
CA GLU A 36 -15.80 1.03 4.30
C GLU A 36 -14.74 0.46 3.36
N ASN A 37 -14.29 -0.78 3.58
CA ASN A 37 -13.23 -1.42 2.79
C ASN A 37 -13.79 -2.43 1.79
N LEU A 38 -14.88 -3.13 2.12
CA LEU A 38 -15.51 -4.17 1.29
C LEU A 38 -15.74 -3.78 -0.18
N PRO A 39 -16.17 -2.55 -0.53
CA PRO A 39 -16.33 -2.17 -1.93
C PRO A 39 -15.03 -2.22 -2.74
N TYR A 40 -13.89 -2.08 -2.07
CA TYR A 40 -12.58 -1.88 -2.71
C TYR A 40 -11.67 -3.10 -2.67
N ILE A 41 -11.95 -4.08 -1.82
CA ILE A 41 -11.15 -5.31 -1.68
C ILE A 41 -12.03 -6.54 -1.91
N THR A 42 -11.39 -7.68 -2.12
CA THR A 42 -12.02 -9.01 -2.04
C THR A 42 -11.43 -9.66 -0.80
N PRO A 43 -12.19 -9.79 0.31
CA PRO A 43 -11.67 -10.31 1.57
C PRO A 43 -11.02 -11.69 1.42
N TRP A 44 -9.96 -11.91 2.19
CA TRP A 44 -9.33 -13.21 2.32
C TRP A 44 -9.84 -13.93 3.57
N GLU A 45 -9.91 -15.25 3.48
CA GLU A 45 -10.13 -16.12 4.62
C GLU A 45 -8.90 -16.15 5.56
N LYS A 46 -9.12 -16.41 6.84
CA LYS A 46 -8.05 -16.49 7.85
C LYS A 46 -6.88 -17.38 7.39
N MET A 47 -7.19 -18.54 6.80
CA MET A 47 -6.19 -19.50 6.31
C MET A 47 -5.29 -18.91 5.20
N GLN A 48 -5.80 -18.02 4.37
CA GLN A 48 -5.01 -17.33 3.33
C GLN A 48 -4.01 -16.36 3.94
N HIS A 49 -4.41 -15.62 4.97
CA HIS A 49 -3.50 -14.75 5.73
C HIS A 49 -2.44 -15.56 6.49
N GLU A 50 -2.83 -16.67 7.12
CA GLU A 50 -1.88 -17.59 7.80
C GLU A 50 -0.85 -18.14 6.82
N ALA A 51 -1.28 -18.53 5.63
CA ALA A 51 -0.38 -18.95 4.56
C ALA A 51 0.58 -17.82 4.15
N ALA A 52 0.06 -16.61 3.91
CA ALA A 52 0.87 -15.46 3.52
C ALA A 52 1.93 -15.05 4.57
N ILE A 53 1.67 -15.29 5.85
CA ILE A 53 2.66 -15.05 6.92
C ILE A 53 3.81 -16.08 6.85
N ARG A 54 3.54 -17.32 6.43
CA ARG A 54 4.50 -18.43 6.47
C ARG A 54 5.29 -18.61 5.17
N PHE A 55 4.67 -18.33 4.03
CA PHE A 55 5.30 -18.56 2.74
C PHE A 55 6.31 -17.46 2.39
N PRO A 56 7.56 -17.80 2.07
CA PRO A 56 8.63 -16.84 1.87
C PRO A 56 8.50 -15.98 0.60
N ASP A 57 7.60 -16.33 -0.31
CA ASP A 57 7.27 -15.51 -1.49
C ASP A 57 6.33 -14.33 -1.14
N PHE A 58 5.78 -14.34 0.08
CA PHE A 58 4.94 -13.27 0.60
C PHE A 58 5.68 -12.43 1.64
N ARG A 59 5.24 -11.18 1.80
CA ARG A 59 5.48 -10.36 2.98
C ARG A 59 4.16 -9.79 3.45
N HIS A 60 3.79 -10.13 4.66
CA HIS A 60 2.59 -9.63 5.31
C HIS A 60 2.99 -8.70 6.44
N PHE A 61 2.56 -7.42 6.37
CA PHE A 61 2.96 -6.39 7.31
C PHE A 61 1.76 -5.74 7.98
N ILE A 62 1.90 -5.42 9.26
CA ILE A 62 1.08 -4.44 9.96
C ILE A 62 1.65 -3.05 9.67
N ILE A 63 0.79 -2.12 9.33
CA ILE A 63 1.10 -0.70 9.28
C ILE A 63 0.90 -0.15 10.68
N GLU A 64 1.96 0.39 11.26
CA GLU A 64 1.91 1.12 12.52
C GLU A 64 2.12 2.59 12.22
N ALA A 65 1.33 3.48 12.85
CA ALA A 65 1.34 4.90 12.56
C ALA A 65 1.08 5.75 13.80
N GLY A 66 1.38 7.04 13.68
CA GLY A 66 1.22 8.02 14.73
C GLY A 66 2.35 8.03 15.77
N PRO A 67 2.25 8.89 16.80
CA PRO A 67 3.31 9.05 17.82
C PRO A 67 3.59 7.76 18.58
N GLY A 68 2.55 6.98 18.92
CA GLY A 68 2.64 5.72 19.65
C GLY A 68 2.93 4.50 18.76
N LEU A 69 3.01 4.65 17.44
CA LEU A 69 3.12 3.53 16.49
C LEU A 69 2.03 2.48 16.71
N GLU A 70 0.79 2.94 16.78
CA GLU A 70 -0.39 2.09 16.92
C GLU A 70 -0.72 1.40 15.60
N ARG A 71 -1.45 0.26 15.66
CA ARG A 71 -1.91 -0.41 14.46
C ARG A 71 -2.85 0.50 13.67
N ALA A 72 -2.51 0.74 12.41
CA ALA A 72 -3.23 1.65 11.51
C ALA A 72 -3.61 1.02 10.17
N GLY A 73 -3.36 -0.29 10.01
CA GLY A 73 -3.69 -1.02 8.81
C GLY A 73 -2.78 -2.22 8.59
N PHE A 74 -2.85 -2.77 7.38
CA PHE A 74 -1.95 -3.83 6.94
C PHE A 74 -1.69 -3.75 5.43
N LEU A 75 -0.63 -4.43 4.98
CA LEU A 75 -0.38 -4.65 3.56
C LEU A 75 0.26 -6.01 3.29
N ILE A 76 0.12 -6.47 2.05
CA ILE A 76 0.63 -7.76 1.60
C ILE A 76 1.39 -7.57 0.28
N LEU A 77 2.63 -8.10 0.23
CA LEU A 77 3.40 -8.25 -0.99
C LEU A 77 3.40 -9.70 -1.43
N ILE A 78 3.40 -9.92 -2.75
CA ILE A 78 3.52 -11.23 -3.40
C ILE A 78 4.62 -11.16 -4.45
N GLY A 79 5.26 -12.30 -4.74
CA GLY A 79 6.32 -12.36 -5.73
C GLY A 79 7.68 -11.91 -5.18
N CYS A 80 7.87 -11.95 -3.85
CA CYS A 80 9.12 -11.52 -3.22
C CYS A 80 10.33 -12.41 -3.58
N ARG A 81 10.06 -13.59 -4.17
CA ARG A 81 11.07 -14.52 -4.73
C ARG A 81 10.91 -14.75 -6.23
N ASN A 82 10.17 -13.87 -6.90
CA ASN A 82 9.93 -13.97 -8.34
C ASN A 82 11.24 -13.82 -9.10
N GLN A 83 11.56 -14.80 -9.98
CA GLN A 83 12.80 -14.80 -10.76
C GLN A 83 12.94 -13.60 -11.72
N HIS A 84 11.84 -12.93 -12.06
CA HIS A 84 11.80 -11.72 -12.88
C HIS A 84 11.88 -10.44 -12.05
N ALA A 85 12.14 -10.53 -10.74
CA ALA A 85 12.16 -9.40 -9.81
C ALA A 85 10.90 -8.52 -9.92
N CYS A 86 9.73 -9.17 -10.08
CA CYS A 86 8.43 -8.53 -10.25
C CYS A 86 7.60 -8.76 -8.98
N ILE A 87 7.44 -7.71 -8.16
CA ILE A 87 6.74 -7.77 -6.88
C ILE A 87 5.39 -7.06 -6.99
N GLU A 88 4.35 -7.67 -6.46
CA GLU A 88 2.99 -7.12 -6.40
C GLU A 88 2.68 -6.58 -5.00
N LEU A 89 2.16 -5.37 -4.91
CA LEU A 89 1.40 -4.92 -3.75
C LEU A 89 -0.02 -5.48 -3.84
N LYS A 90 -0.19 -6.68 -3.31
CA LYS A 90 -1.45 -7.43 -3.40
C LYS A 90 -2.58 -6.79 -2.65
N ARG A 91 -2.27 -6.18 -1.52
CA ARG A 91 -3.28 -5.56 -0.66
C ARG A 91 -2.68 -4.46 0.19
N MET A 92 -3.43 -3.39 0.36
CA MET A 92 -3.17 -2.39 1.37
C MET A 92 -4.50 -1.86 1.90
N VAL A 93 -4.70 -1.99 3.20
CA VAL A 93 -5.85 -1.42 3.92
C VAL A 93 -5.32 -0.51 5.00
N VAL A 94 -5.82 0.73 5.02
CA VAL A 94 -5.44 1.74 6.01
C VAL A 94 -6.67 2.15 6.80
N GLN A 95 -6.59 2.02 8.11
CA GLN A 95 -7.56 2.55 9.06
C GLN A 95 -7.37 4.07 9.21
N ASN A 96 -8.38 4.78 9.64
CA ASN A 96 -8.31 6.24 9.85
C ASN A 96 -7.84 7.00 8.61
N LYS A 97 -8.56 6.84 7.51
CA LYS A 97 -8.28 7.46 6.21
C LYS A 97 -8.17 8.99 6.34
N GLY A 98 -7.39 9.63 5.44
CA GLY A 98 -7.21 11.11 5.44
C GLY A 98 -6.05 11.64 6.28
N ARG A 99 -5.37 10.81 7.07
CA ARG A 99 -4.23 11.21 7.92
C ARG A 99 -2.86 11.09 7.25
N GLY A 100 -2.81 10.84 5.94
CA GLY A 100 -1.54 10.68 5.21
C GLY A 100 -0.86 9.32 5.40
N TYR A 101 -1.40 8.42 6.23
CA TYR A 101 -0.80 7.11 6.52
C TYR A 101 -0.64 6.24 5.27
N GLY A 102 -1.58 6.29 4.33
CA GLY A 102 -1.48 5.57 3.06
C GLY A 102 -0.27 6.01 2.23
N HIS A 103 -0.05 7.31 2.09
CA HIS A 103 1.12 7.85 1.40
C HIS A 103 2.43 7.43 2.07
N ALA A 104 2.50 7.56 3.40
CA ALA A 104 3.68 7.16 4.16
C ALA A 104 3.95 5.65 4.06
N ALA A 105 2.91 4.80 4.15
CA ALA A 105 3.03 3.35 3.98
C ALA A 105 3.55 2.97 2.59
N VAL A 106 3.04 3.61 1.53
CA VAL A 106 3.52 3.37 0.15
C VAL A 106 4.99 3.77 0.00
N ARG A 107 5.44 4.85 0.62
CA ARG A 107 6.85 5.23 0.60
C ARG A 107 7.75 4.21 1.29
N VAL A 108 7.34 3.71 2.45
CA VAL A 108 8.09 2.66 3.16
C VAL A 108 8.10 1.36 2.37
N VAL A 109 6.97 0.91 1.81
CA VAL A 109 6.92 -0.35 1.08
C VAL A 109 7.66 -0.29 -0.26
N LYS A 110 7.70 0.87 -0.94
CA LYS A 110 8.57 1.07 -2.12
C LYS A 110 10.04 0.84 -1.77
N LYS A 111 10.50 1.38 -0.64
CA LYS A 111 11.86 1.15 -0.16
C LYS A 111 12.11 -0.34 0.09
N ILE A 112 11.22 -1.04 0.75
CA ILE A 112 11.32 -2.50 0.95
C ILE A 112 11.37 -3.23 -0.39
N ALA A 113 10.48 -2.90 -1.33
CA ALA A 113 10.43 -3.58 -2.62
C ALA A 113 11.71 -3.38 -3.45
N PHE A 114 12.19 -2.14 -3.58
CA PHE A 114 13.32 -1.82 -4.44
C PHE A 114 14.68 -1.97 -3.74
N ASP A 115 14.84 -1.43 -2.52
CA ASP A 115 16.14 -1.40 -1.85
C ASP A 115 16.45 -2.74 -1.14
N ASP A 116 15.44 -3.36 -0.49
CA ASP A 116 15.68 -4.55 0.33
C ASP A 116 15.44 -5.87 -0.45
N LEU A 117 14.44 -5.90 -1.34
CA LEU A 117 14.04 -7.09 -2.11
C LEU A 117 14.54 -7.06 -3.56
N GLY A 118 15.14 -5.96 -4.03
CA GLY A 118 15.72 -5.84 -5.37
C GLY A 118 14.71 -5.91 -6.51
N ALA A 119 13.50 -5.42 -6.32
CA ALA A 119 12.49 -5.40 -7.37
C ALA A 119 12.99 -4.63 -8.60
N HIS A 120 12.82 -5.20 -9.79
CA HIS A 120 12.91 -4.47 -11.05
C HIS A 120 11.60 -3.75 -11.36
N ARG A 121 10.47 -4.37 -10.98
CA ARG A 121 9.11 -3.87 -11.20
C ARG A 121 8.29 -4.07 -9.92
N PHE A 122 7.73 -3.00 -9.40
CA PHE A 122 6.75 -3.01 -8.32
C PHE A 122 5.41 -2.57 -8.85
N TRP A 123 4.39 -3.43 -8.73
CA TRP A 123 3.10 -3.21 -9.37
C TRP A 123 1.92 -3.53 -8.46
N LEU A 124 0.75 -3.12 -8.88
CA LEU A 124 -0.51 -3.38 -8.20
C LEU A 124 -1.65 -3.34 -9.20
N ASP A 125 -2.77 -3.91 -8.80
CA ASP A 125 -4.07 -3.61 -9.40
C ASP A 125 -4.98 -2.91 -8.38
N VAL A 126 -5.89 -2.09 -8.89
CA VAL A 126 -6.85 -1.36 -8.08
C VAL A 126 -8.20 -1.32 -8.79
N LYS A 127 -9.31 -1.60 -8.06
CA LYS A 127 -10.66 -1.52 -8.64
C LYS A 127 -10.90 -0.15 -9.27
N MET A 128 -11.48 -0.11 -10.46
CA MET A 128 -11.69 1.14 -11.21
C MET A 128 -12.50 2.17 -10.41
N ARG A 129 -13.45 1.72 -9.60
CA ARG A 129 -14.24 2.60 -8.70
C ARG A 129 -13.44 3.21 -7.54
N ASN A 130 -12.23 2.69 -7.24
CA ASN A 130 -11.38 3.18 -6.14
C ASN A 130 -10.49 4.33 -6.60
N THR A 131 -11.10 5.44 -7.02
CA THR A 131 -10.40 6.64 -7.53
C THR A 131 -9.44 7.25 -6.50
N ARG A 132 -9.77 7.11 -5.20
CA ARG A 132 -8.92 7.57 -4.10
C ARG A 132 -7.59 6.82 -4.06
N ALA A 133 -7.59 5.50 -4.16
CA ALA A 133 -6.37 4.71 -4.18
C ALA A 133 -5.57 4.96 -5.47
N GLN A 134 -6.23 5.09 -6.62
CA GLN A 134 -5.57 5.45 -7.87
C GLN A 134 -4.83 6.78 -7.74
N ALA A 135 -5.50 7.82 -7.22
CA ALA A 135 -4.88 9.13 -7.00
C ALA A 135 -3.68 9.06 -6.03
N LEU A 136 -3.76 8.23 -4.98
CA LEU A 136 -2.65 7.98 -4.07
C LEU A 136 -1.46 7.38 -4.82
N TYR A 137 -1.65 6.33 -5.61
CA TYR A 137 -0.57 5.67 -6.32
C TYR A 137 0.05 6.56 -7.40
N VAL A 138 -0.76 7.32 -8.16
CA VAL A 138 -0.24 8.34 -9.10
C VAL A 138 0.65 9.35 -8.39
N LYS A 139 0.19 9.90 -7.24
CA LYS A 139 0.98 10.84 -6.45
C LYS A 139 2.28 10.25 -5.93
N GLU A 140 2.28 8.98 -5.58
CA GLU A 140 3.48 8.25 -5.15
C GLU A 140 4.35 7.77 -6.32
N GLY A 141 3.95 8.08 -7.56
CA GLY A 141 4.76 7.92 -8.77
C GLY A 141 4.54 6.64 -9.54
N PHE A 142 3.49 5.89 -9.25
CA PHE A 142 3.10 4.76 -10.09
C PHE A 142 2.50 5.25 -11.41
N VAL A 143 2.80 4.54 -12.48
CA VAL A 143 2.29 4.78 -13.83
C VAL A 143 1.16 3.79 -14.11
N GLN A 144 0.05 4.27 -14.66
CA GLN A 144 -1.01 3.39 -15.13
C GLN A 144 -0.58 2.71 -16.43
N GLU A 145 -0.69 1.38 -16.49
CA GLU A 145 -0.32 0.60 -17.68
C GLU A 145 -1.53 0.19 -18.53
N GLY A 146 -2.68 0.00 -17.87
CA GLY A 146 -3.88 -0.42 -18.60
C GLY A 146 -5.02 -0.78 -17.66
N VAL A 147 -6.07 -1.37 -18.25
CA VAL A 147 -7.28 -1.79 -17.56
C VAL A 147 -7.60 -3.24 -17.93
N LEU A 148 -7.75 -4.08 -16.91
CA LEU A 148 -8.32 -5.42 -17.04
C LEU A 148 -9.84 -5.29 -16.93
N ARG A 149 -10.53 -5.39 -18.06
CA ARG A 149 -11.97 -5.20 -18.12
C ARG A 149 -12.70 -6.35 -17.43
N GLU A 150 -13.67 -6.04 -16.57
CA GLU A 150 -14.57 -7.01 -15.91
C GLU A 150 -13.81 -8.17 -15.23
N ALA A 151 -12.68 -7.86 -14.61
CA ALA A 151 -11.75 -8.84 -14.07
C ALA A 151 -12.14 -9.39 -12.69
N VAL A 152 -13.02 -8.71 -11.96
CA VAL A 152 -13.47 -9.13 -10.63
C VAL A 152 -14.99 -9.13 -10.51
N ARG A 153 -15.53 -10.18 -9.89
CA ARG A 153 -16.95 -10.26 -9.55
C ARG A 153 -17.23 -9.40 -8.32
N VAL A 154 -18.30 -8.65 -8.37
CA VAL A 154 -18.86 -7.86 -7.28
C VAL A 154 -20.33 -8.18 -7.09
N SER A 155 -20.97 -7.67 -6.04
CA SER A 155 -22.38 -7.98 -5.71
C SER A 155 -23.36 -7.63 -6.82
N ASP A 156 -23.07 -6.59 -7.58
CA ASP A 156 -23.93 -6.01 -8.64
C ASP A 156 -23.39 -6.27 -10.06
N GLY A 157 -22.50 -7.25 -10.23
CA GLY A 157 -21.96 -7.65 -11.54
C GLY A 157 -20.46 -7.84 -11.56
N PHE A 158 -19.75 -7.08 -12.38
CA PHE A 158 -18.29 -7.14 -12.52
C PHE A 158 -17.68 -5.75 -12.42
N ASP A 159 -16.47 -5.68 -11.87
CA ASP A 159 -15.65 -4.46 -11.85
C ASP A 159 -14.35 -4.70 -12.64
N SER A 160 -13.79 -3.61 -13.15
CA SER A 160 -12.51 -3.61 -13.85
C SER A 160 -11.38 -3.25 -12.91
N LEU A 161 -10.16 -3.69 -13.24
CA LEU A 161 -8.95 -3.38 -12.49
C LEU A 161 -8.04 -2.47 -13.30
N VAL A 162 -7.61 -1.38 -12.69
CA VAL A 162 -6.55 -0.51 -13.23
C VAL A 162 -5.21 -1.09 -12.78
N VAL A 163 -4.35 -1.45 -13.72
CA VAL A 163 -2.98 -1.93 -13.45
C VAL A 163 -2.03 -0.76 -13.41
N MET A 164 -1.26 -0.67 -12.35
CA MET A 164 -0.28 0.40 -12.13
C MET A 164 1.05 -0.17 -11.70
N SER A 165 2.15 0.46 -12.11
CA SER A 165 3.50 -0.01 -11.73
C SER A 165 4.49 1.15 -11.56
N MET A 166 5.62 0.79 -10.98
CA MET A 166 6.83 1.61 -10.93
C MET A 166 8.02 0.72 -11.25
N LEU A 167 8.93 1.18 -12.12
CA LEU A 167 10.16 0.49 -12.44
C LEU A 167 11.32 0.97 -11.54
N ALA A 168 12.33 0.12 -11.36
CA ALA A 168 13.50 0.44 -10.53
C ALA A 168 14.20 1.74 -10.97
N GLY A 169 14.30 2.00 -12.28
CA GLY A 169 14.88 3.23 -12.82
C GLY A 169 14.07 4.48 -12.46
N GLU A 170 12.75 4.39 -12.50
CA GLU A 170 11.84 5.49 -12.11
C GLU A 170 11.93 5.79 -10.61
N TYR A 171 12.01 4.73 -9.79
CA TYR A 171 12.22 4.86 -8.35
C TYR A 171 13.55 5.56 -8.03
N ALA A 172 14.65 5.13 -8.65
CA ALA A 172 15.97 5.71 -8.44
C ALA A 172 16.00 7.20 -8.85
N GLN A 173 15.43 7.55 -10.00
CA GLN A 173 15.37 8.94 -10.47
C GLN A 173 14.60 9.84 -9.50
N ARG A 174 13.44 9.41 -9.03
CA ARG A 174 12.63 10.17 -8.06
C ARG A 174 13.34 10.35 -6.72
N ARG A 175 14.09 9.34 -6.29
CA ARG A 175 14.87 9.40 -5.06
C ARG A 175 15.99 10.43 -5.16
N SER A 176 16.72 10.47 -6.28
CA SER A 176 17.77 11.47 -6.53
C SER A 176 17.21 12.89 -6.53
N GLN A 177 16.11 13.13 -7.24
CA GLN A 177 15.43 14.42 -7.27
C GLN A 177 14.99 14.89 -5.87
N ALA A 178 14.48 13.98 -5.03
CA ALA A 178 14.08 14.31 -3.67
C ALA A 178 15.26 14.70 -2.77
N LEU A 179 16.43 14.13 -2.99
CA LEU A 179 17.67 14.48 -2.25
C LEU A 179 18.23 15.84 -2.68
N GLU A 180 18.17 16.17 -3.96
CA GLU A 180 18.61 17.47 -4.51
C GLU A 180 17.78 18.64 -3.97
N LEU A 181 16.46 18.43 -3.77
CA LEU A 181 15.55 19.45 -3.23
C LEU A 181 15.72 19.72 -1.72
N GLN A 182 16.50 18.89 -1.01
CA GLN A 182 16.76 19.03 0.43
C GLN A 182 18.12 19.69 0.75
N GLN A 183 18.90 20.00 -0.28
CA GLN A 183 20.18 20.74 -0.20
C GLN A 183 20.00 22.23 -0.46
#